data_d1b6b9f27a44f671bf9da3ee1948a7fb
#
_entry.id   d1b6b9f27a44f671bf9da3ee1948a7fb
#
_cell.length_a   1.000
_cell.length_b   1.000
_cell.length_c   1.000
_cell.angle_alpha   90.00
_cell.angle_beta   90.00
_cell.angle_gamma   90.00
#
_symmetry.space_group_name_H-M   'P 1'
#
loop_
_entity.id
_entity.type
_entity.pdbx_description
1 polymer ?
#
loop_
_entity_poly.entity_id
_entity_poly.type
_entity_poly.pdbx_seq_one_letter_code
_entity_poly.pdbx_strand_id
1 'polypeptide(L)'
;RAEPNPVPGRHETIFPMFEFEMHGGVDDLKQMEIDLCKHMGLPPLVERTYAAWCDHFNTEELDHDHERQIGSGMITDFPEWTSPFWNMSRFPEPSGTSKKIDVILGGMETIGSAERSTDKEQMRNTFYTISDGKYAQLIIDLFGKERVEKELEDFLSFDFFPRSGGGIGVQRLMNALP
;
A
#
# COMPACT_ATOMS: atom_id res chain seq x y z
N ARG A 1 6.77 -7.44 12.33
CA ARG A 1 7.22 -6.12 11.85
C ARG A 1 7.54 -5.22 13.05
N ALA A 2 8.40 -4.22 12.89
CA ALA A 2 8.73 -3.26 13.93
C ALA A 2 8.48 -1.84 13.43
N GLU A 3 7.93 -0.99 14.32
CA GLU A 3 7.73 0.44 14.09
C GLU A 3 8.77 1.21 14.92
N PRO A 4 9.76 1.86 14.30
CA PRO A 4 10.82 2.55 15.03
C PRO A 4 10.35 3.82 15.76
N ASN A 5 9.26 4.44 15.29
CA ASN A 5 8.70 5.67 15.84
C ASN A 5 7.21 5.49 16.15
N PRO A 6 6.85 4.63 17.13
CA PRO A 6 5.46 4.33 17.40
C PRO A 6 4.72 5.55 17.98
N VAL A 7 3.54 5.84 17.43
CA VAL A 7 2.62 6.84 18.01
C VAL A 7 1.82 6.14 19.11
N PRO A 8 1.88 6.62 20.38
CA PRO A 8 1.16 6.02 21.49
C PRO A 8 -0.35 5.90 21.21
N GLY A 9 -0.92 4.73 21.49
CA GLY A 9 -2.34 4.44 21.25
C GLY A 9 -2.71 4.12 19.79
N ARG A 10 -1.75 4.22 18.86
CA ARG A 10 -1.94 3.91 17.44
C ARG A 10 -1.00 2.82 16.94
N HIS A 11 0.26 2.85 17.38
CA HIS A 11 1.27 1.91 16.94
C HIS A 11 1.84 1.12 18.11
N GLU A 12 2.02 -0.18 17.89
CA GLU A 12 2.86 -1.01 18.75
C GLU A 12 4.28 -1.04 18.19
N THR A 13 5.28 -1.14 19.05
CA THR A 13 6.70 -1.22 18.64
C THR A 13 6.99 -2.47 17.82
N ILE A 14 6.35 -3.59 18.16
CA ILE A 14 6.45 -4.88 17.45
C ILE A 14 5.03 -5.41 17.28
N PHE A 15 4.66 -5.75 16.05
CA PHE A 15 3.32 -6.22 15.73
C PHE A 15 3.34 -7.33 14.66
N PRO A 16 2.41 -8.31 14.76
CA PRO A 16 2.26 -9.34 13.74
C PRO A 16 1.60 -8.77 12.48
N MET A 17 2.12 -9.19 11.32
CA MET A 17 1.53 -8.94 10.01
C MET A 17 1.22 -10.28 9.34
N PHE A 18 0.06 -10.37 8.71
CA PHE A 18 -0.22 -11.41 7.74
C PHE A 18 0.01 -10.83 6.34
N GLU A 19 0.96 -11.39 5.62
CA GLU A 19 1.28 -10.96 4.25
C GLU A 19 0.76 -12.00 3.26
N PHE A 20 0.24 -11.52 2.12
CA PHE A 20 -0.31 -12.38 1.08
C PHE A 20 0.05 -11.86 -0.31
N GLU A 21 0.12 -12.79 -1.26
CA GLU A 21 0.17 -12.53 -2.69
C GLU A 21 -0.83 -13.45 -3.40
N MET A 22 -1.51 -12.93 -4.43
CA MET A 22 -2.52 -13.64 -5.20
C MET A 22 -2.37 -13.35 -6.69
N HIS A 23 -2.85 -14.25 -7.54
CA HIS A 23 -3.00 -13.99 -8.96
C HIS A 23 -4.14 -12.98 -9.17
N GLY A 24 -3.99 -12.11 -10.17
CA GLY A 24 -4.98 -11.13 -10.54
C GLY A 24 -4.54 -9.69 -10.36
N GLY A 25 -5.33 -8.76 -10.90
CA GLY A 25 -5.10 -7.33 -10.85
C GLY A 25 -5.77 -6.65 -9.66
N VAL A 26 -5.81 -5.32 -9.72
CA VAL A 26 -6.38 -4.48 -8.65
C VAL A 26 -7.87 -4.73 -8.41
N ASP A 27 -8.63 -5.08 -9.44
CA ASP A 27 -10.07 -5.38 -9.28
C ASP A 27 -10.30 -6.70 -8.54
N ASP A 28 -9.48 -7.74 -8.82
CA ASP A 28 -9.52 -9.01 -8.09
C ASP A 28 -9.11 -8.81 -6.63
N LEU A 29 -8.07 -7.99 -6.39
CA LEU A 29 -7.61 -7.62 -5.06
C LEU A 29 -8.71 -6.93 -4.26
N LYS A 30 -9.33 -5.90 -4.85
CA LYS A 30 -10.43 -5.15 -4.24
C LYS A 30 -11.59 -6.07 -3.86
N GLN A 31 -11.99 -6.94 -4.78
CA GLN A 31 -13.08 -7.89 -4.51
C GLN A 31 -12.73 -8.84 -3.36
N MET A 32 -11.51 -9.36 -3.33
CA MET A 32 -11.04 -10.23 -2.25
C MET A 32 -11.10 -9.53 -0.89
N GLU A 33 -10.67 -8.27 -0.81
CA GLU A 33 -10.68 -7.50 0.45
C GLU A 33 -12.11 -7.19 0.92
N ILE A 34 -13.03 -6.87 0.00
CA ILE A 34 -14.46 -6.70 0.30
C ILE A 34 -15.05 -8.01 0.83
N ASP A 35 -14.77 -9.14 0.17
CA ASP A 35 -15.29 -10.45 0.57
C ASP A 35 -14.70 -10.90 1.91
N LEU A 36 -13.43 -10.62 2.16
CA LEU A 36 -12.80 -10.87 3.47
C LEU A 36 -13.51 -10.10 4.59
N CYS A 37 -13.70 -8.79 4.41
CA CYS A 37 -14.39 -7.96 5.41
C CYS A 37 -15.81 -8.45 5.66
N LYS A 38 -16.55 -8.78 4.60
CA LYS A 38 -17.89 -9.35 4.70
C LYS A 38 -17.93 -10.69 5.42
N HIS A 39 -16.98 -11.60 5.10
CA HIS A 39 -16.87 -12.92 5.73
C HIS A 39 -16.61 -12.80 7.25
N MET A 40 -15.85 -11.79 7.65
CA MET A 40 -15.52 -11.52 9.04
C MET A 40 -16.61 -10.74 9.80
N GLY A 41 -17.73 -10.41 9.15
CA GLY A 41 -18.83 -9.67 9.77
C GLY A 41 -18.54 -8.19 9.99
N LEU A 42 -17.55 -7.66 9.28
CA LEU A 42 -17.19 -6.24 9.37
C LEU A 42 -18.20 -5.35 8.61
N PRO A 43 -18.31 -4.05 8.96
CA PRO A 43 -19.19 -3.11 8.25
C PRO A 43 -18.80 -3.02 6.76
N PRO A 44 -19.78 -2.71 5.88
CA PRO A 44 -19.49 -2.43 4.48
C PRO A 44 -18.47 -1.29 4.32
N LEU A 45 -17.51 -1.47 3.41
CA LEU A 45 -16.50 -0.46 3.13
C LEU A 45 -17.06 0.66 2.25
N VAL A 46 -16.84 1.91 2.64
CA VAL A 46 -17.12 3.07 1.79
C VAL A 46 -15.92 3.27 0.87
N GLU A 47 -16.07 2.89 -0.40
CA GLU A 47 -15.01 3.04 -1.40
C GLU A 47 -14.97 4.44 -1.99
N ARG A 48 -13.79 5.07 -1.98
CA ARG A 48 -13.46 6.29 -2.72
C ARG A 48 -11.99 6.30 -3.12
N THR A 49 -11.68 7.01 -4.23
CA THR A 49 -10.29 7.31 -4.57
C THR A 49 -9.66 8.25 -3.53
N TYR A 50 -8.33 8.28 -3.47
CA TYR A 50 -7.60 9.20 -2.59
C TYR A 50 -8.06 10.66 -2.80
N ALA A 51 -8.15 11.09 -4.07
CA ALA A 51 -8.61 12.43 -4.40
C ALA A 51 -10.04 12.70 -3.92
N ALA A 52 -10.96 11.75 -4.09
CA ALA A 52 -12.35 11.90 -3.64
C ALA A 52 -12.49 11.93 -2.11
N TRP A 53 -11.58 11.28 -1.36
CA TRP A 53 -11.51 11.45 0.09
C TRP A 53 -10.92 12.80 0.48
N CYS A 54 -9.90 13.30 -0.22
CA CYS A 54 -9.37 14.65 -0.01
C CYS A 54 -10.43 15.71 -0.23
N ASP A 55 -11.20 15.62 -1.32
CA ASP A 55 -12.33 16.53 -1.60
C ASP A 55 -13.40 16.46 -0.50
N HIS A 56 -13.72 15.27 0.00
CA HIS A 56 -14.70 15.07 1.05
C HIS A 56 -14.31 15.79 2.36
N PHE A 57 -13.03 15.76 2.71
CA PHE A 57 -12.50 16.40 3.92
C PHE A 57 -12.02 17.83 3.68
N ASN A 58 -12.06 18.34 2.45
CA ASN A 58 -11.51 19.62 2.04
C ASN A 58 -10.03 19.78 2.47
N THR A 59 -9.23 18.77 2.15
CA THR A 59 -7.78 18.70 2.45
C THR A 59 -6.97 18.37 1.21
N GLU A 60 -5.68 18.70 1.21
CA GLU A 60 -4.74 18.30 0.16
C GLU A 60 -4.14 16.91 0.42
N GLU A 61 -4.09 16.48 1.68
CA GLU A 61 -3.49 15.22 2.10
C GLU A 61 -4.32 14.55 3.19
N LEU A 62 -4.43 13.22 3.12
CA LEU A 62 -5.08 12.42 4.15
C LEU A 62 -4.09 12.11 5.28
N ASP A 63 -4.56 12.21 6.50
CA ASP A 63 -3.84 11.89 7.72
C ASP A 63 -4.64 10.93 8.62
N HIS A 64 -4.07 10.61 9.77
CA HIS A 64 -4.69 9.71 10.73
C HIS A 64 -6.01 10.22 11.35
N ASP A 65 -6.26 11.53 11.36
CA ASP A 65 -7.52 12.07 11.85
C ASP A 65 -8.62 11.90 10.81
N HIS A 66 -8.28 11.96 9.52
CA HIS A 66 -9.17 11.62 8.42
C HIS A 66 -9.50 10.12 8.42
N GLU A 67 -8.51 9.22 8.65
CA GLU A 67 -8.78 7.79 8.79
C GLU A 67 -9.78 7.48 9.90
N ARG A 68 -9.67 8.15 11.07
CA ARG A 68 -10.64 8.00 12.16
C ARG A 68 -12.06 8.39 11.74
N GLN A 69 -12.20 9.42 10.91
CA GLN A 69 -13.50 9.88 10.43
C GLN A 69 -14.06 8.95 9.34
N ILE A 70 -13.20 8.33 8.51
CA ILE A 70 -13.61 7.29 7.57
C ILE A 70 -14.22 6.11 8.32
N GLY A 71 -13.63 5.72 9.43
CA GLY A 71 -14.09 4.63 10.28
C GLY A 71 -14.01 3.25 9.63
N SER A 72 -14.79 3.01 8.57
CA SER A 72 -14.76 1.77 7.75
C SER A 72 -14.83 2.14 6.27
N GLY A 73 -13.73 2.01 5.55
CA GLY A 73 -13.65 2.44 4.16
C GLY A 73 -12.45 1.89 3.41
N MET A 74 -12.44 2.17 2.12
CA MET A 74 -11.38 1.81 1.19
C MET A 74 -10.90 3.06 0.46
N ILE A 75 -9.59 3.27 0.45
CA ILE A 75 -8.91 4.35 -0.27
C ILE A 75 -8.20 3.72 -1.44
N THR A 76 -8.48 4.18 -2.66
CA THR A 76 -7.89 3.66 -3.90
C THR A 76 -7.17 4.77 -4.67
N ASP A 77 -6.47 4.41 -5.75
CA ASP A 77 -5.91 5.35 -6.74
C ASP A 77 -5.00 6.41 -6.12
N PHE A 78 -3.94 5.95 -5.44
CA PHE A 78 -3.00 6.83 -4.74
C PHE A 78 -2.15 7.64 -5.72
N PRO A 79 -2.12 9.00 -5.60
CA PRO A 79 -1.28 9.85 -6.44
C PRO A 79 0.21 9.57 -6.25
N GLU A 80 1.01 9.81 -7.29
CA GLU A 80 2.47 9.58 -7.26
C GLU A 80 3.20 10.39 -6.17
N TRP A 81 2.72 11.59 -5.84
CA TRP A 81 3.32 12.40 -4.77
C TRP A 81 3.18 11.79 -3.36
N THR A 82 2.25 10.82 -3.16
CA THR A 82 2.18 10.03 -1.92
C THR A 82 3.27 8.95 -1.84
N SER A 83 4.17 8.90 -2.82
CA SER A 83 5.28 7.96 -2.93
C SER A 83 4.87 6.48 -2.84
N PRO A 84 3.93 5.99 -3.68
CA PRO A 84 3.60 4.57 -3.74
C PRO A 84 4.84 3.75 -4.03
N PHE A 85 4.96 2.57 -3.41
CA PHE A 85 6.19 1.78 -3.48
C PHE A 85 6.59 1.46 -4.92
N TRP A 86 7.88 1.37 -5.18
CA TRP A 86 8.46 1.33 -6.54
C TRP A 86 7.97 0.17 -7.41
N ASN A 87 7.60 -0.97 -6.83
CA ASN A 87 7.11 -2.15 -7.56
C ASN A 87 5.59 -2.24 -7.68
N MET A 88 4.85 -1.22 -7.25
CA MET A 88 3.41 -1.15 -7.47
C MET A 88 3.09 -0.81 -8.92
N SER A 89 2.02 -1.37 -9.45
CA SER A 89 1.49 -1.04 -10.77
C SER A 89 0.86 0.36 -10.77
N ARG A 90 0.92 1.02 -11.93
CA ARG A 90 0.31 2.35 -12.14
C ARG A 90 -0.85 2.22 -13.11
N PHE A 91 -1.82 3.10 -12.95
CA PHE A 91 -2.82 3.27 -13.99
C PHE A 91 -2.17 3.92 -15.23
N PRO A 92 -2.68 3.64 -16.43
CA PRO A 92 -2.17 4.27 -17.65
C PRO A 92 -2.24 5.81 -17.57
N GLU A 93 -1.26 6.47 -18.19
CA GLU A 93 -1.30 7.92 -18.34
C GLU A 93 -2.61 8.38 -19.01
N PRO A 94 -3.17 9.51 -18.64
CA PRO A 94 -2.63 10.56 -17.76
C PRO A 94 -3.05 10.48 -16.29
N SER A 95 -3.40 9.32 -15.73
CA SER A 95 -4.00 9.24 -14.40
C SER A 95 -3.07 9.74 -13.29
N GLY A 96 -1.75 9.49 -13.41
CA GLY A 96 -0.77 9.87 -12.40
C GLY A 96 -0.99 9.18 -11.03
N THR A 97 -1.63 8.00 -11.02
CA THR A 97 -1.97 7.27 -9.80
C THR A 97 -1.50 5.82 -9.84
N SER A 98 -1.26 5.27 -8.67
CA SER A 98 -0.90 3.86 -8.48
C SER A 98 -2.13 3.02 -8.13
N LYS A 99 -2.07 1.75 -8.46
CA LYS A 99 -3.08 0.74 -8.13
C LYS A 99 -2.89 0.22 -6.69
N LYS A 100 -2.81 1.15 -5.74
CA LYS A 100 -2.70 0.90 -4.32
C LYS A 100 -4.08 0.96 -3.67
N ILE A 101 -4.31 0.11 -2.67
CA ILE A 101 -5.52 0.10 -1.84
C ILE A 101 -5.10 0.10 -0.38
N ASP A 102 -5.71 0.98 0.41
CA ASP A 102 -5.67 0.93 1.86
C ASP A 102 -7.10 0.71 2.40
N VAL A 103 -7.28 -0.34 3.20
CA VAL A 103 -8.54 -0.62 3.88
C VAL A 103 -8.46 -0.09 5.31
N ILE A 104 -9.35 0.85 5.60
CA ILE A 104 -9.50 1.47 6.91
C ILE A 104 -10.58 0.71 7.69
N LEU A 105 -10.24 0.19 8.85
CA LEU A 105 -11.16 -0.48 9.78
C LEU A 105 -10.98 0.08 11.18
N GLY A 106 -12.08 0.42 11.84
CA GLY A 106 -12.04 1.04 13.15
C GLY A 106 -11.25 2.36 13.18
N GLY A 107 -11.19 3.07 12.03
CA GLY A 107 -10.48 4.34 11.91
C GLY A 107 -8.96 4.22 11.77
N MET A 108 -8.44 3.06 11.38
CA MET A 108 -7.01 2.83 11.13
C MET A 108 -6.79 2.03 9.86
N GLU A 109 -5.75 2.39 9.08
CA GLU A 109 -5.26 1.54 8.00
C GLU A 109 -4.95 0.14 8.55
N THR A 110 -5.73 -0.84 8.13
CA THR A 110 -5.63 -2.23 8.61
C THR A 110 -5.04 -3.16 7.55
N ILE A 111 -5.36 -2.90 6.28
CA ILE A 111 -4.78 -3.62 5.14
C ILE A 111 -4.16 -2.58 4.23
N GLY A 112 -2.89 -2.76 3.87
CA GLY A 112 -2.21 -2.01 2.83
C GLY A 112 -1.82 -2.95 1.70
N SER A 113 -2.29 -2.71 0.48
CA SER A 113 -2.16 -3.64 -0.63
C SER A 113 -1.98 -2.92 -1.98
N ALA A 114 -1.55 -3.67 -3.00
CA ALA A 114 -1.44 -3.13 -4.35
C ALA A 114 -1.34 -4.23 -5.41
N GLU A 115 -1.71 -3.90 -6.64
CA GLU A 115 -1.28 -4.66 -7.81
C GLU A 115 0.23 -4.43 -8.03
N ARG A 116 0.95 -5.51 -8.30
CA ARG A 116 2.39 -5.45 -8.57
C ARG A 116 2.65 -5.18 -10.05
N SER A 117 3.60 -4.29 -10.33
CA SER A 117 4.01 -4.01 -11.69
C SER A 117 4.60 -5.25 -12.38
N THR A 118 4.33 -5.39 -13.67
CA THR A 118 5.01 -6.32 -14.57
C THR A 118 5.98 -5.60 -15.51
N ASP A 119 6.00 -4.26 -15.47
CA ASP A 119 6.89 -3.42 -16.27
C ASP A 119 8.24 -3.25 -15.58
N LYS A 120 9.25 -3.95 -16.08
CA LYS A 120 10.62 -3.97 -15.54
C LYS A 120 11.30 -2.61 -15.62
N GLU A 121 11.06 -1.86 -16.71
CA GLU A 121 11.67 -0.55 -16.90
C GLU A 121 11.04 0.50 -15.98
N GLN A 122 9.72 0.47 -15.83
CA GLN A 122 9.01 1.30 -14.87
C GLN A 122 9.50 1.01 -13.44
N MET A 123 9.61 -0.26 -13.04
CA MET A 123 10.09 -0.64 -11.72
C MET A 123 11.52 -0.16 -11.47
N ARG A 124 12.43 -0.34 -12.45
CA ARG A 124 13.81 0.14 -12.35
C ARG A 124 13.87 1.65 -12.17
N ASN A 125 13.16 2.39 -13.02
CA ASN A 125 13.13 3.84 -12.94
C ASN A 125 12.56 4.32 -11.59
N THR A 126 11.44 3.77 -11.17
CA THR A 126 10.78 4.16 -9.91
C THR A 126 11.62 3.79 -8.69
N PHE A 127 12.37 2.69 -8.71
CA PHE A 127 13.29 2.34 -7.62
C PHE A 127 14.29 3.48 -7.33
N TYR A 128 14.82 4.11 -8.37
CA TYR A 128 15.80 5.19 -8.21
C TYR A 128 15.18 6.58 -8.01
N THR A 129 13.90 6.75 -8.32
CA THR A 129 13.26 8.10 -8.29
C THR A 129 12.27 8.29 -7.15
N ILE A 130 11.71 7.22 -6.59
CA ILE A 130 10.76 7.30 -5.47
C ILE A 130 11.34 8.11 -4.30
N SER A 131 10.49 8.92 -3.69
CA SER A 131 10.86 9.82 -2.57
C SER A 131 12.09 10.71 -2.90
N ASP A 132 12.13 11.26 -4.11
CA ASP A 132 13.26 12.06 -4.61
C ASP A 132 14.60 11.30 -4.57
N GLY A 133 14.59 10.00 -4.82
CA GLY A 133 15.76 9.14 -4.80
C GLY A 133 16.24 8.73 -3.40
N LYS A 134 15.61 9.21 -2.35
CA LYS A 134 16.02 8.93 -0.96
C LYS A 134 15.93 7.46 -0.59
N TYR A 135 14.94 6.73 -1.17
CA TYR A 135 14.82 5.30 -0.94
C TYR A 135 16.03 4.53 -1.45
N ALA A 136 16.40 4.72 -2.72
CA ALA A 136 17.55 4.04 -3.31
C ALA A 136 18.85 4.42 -2.58
N GLN A 137 19.05 5.70 -2.24
CA GLN A 137 20.21 6.16 -1.49
C GLN A 137 20.32 5.49 -0.13
N LEU A 138 19.23 5.40 0.64
CA LEU A 138 19.20 4.73 1.93
C LEU A 138 19.61 3.25 1.82
N ILE A 139 19.07 2.53 0.85
CA ILE A 139 19.38 1.10 0.64
C ILE A 139 20.83 0.92 0.21
N ILE A 140 21.34 1.80 -0.65
CA ILE A 140 22.74 1.79 -1.09
C ILE A 140 23.70 2.09 0.08
N ASP A 141 23.38 3.04 0.93
CA ASP A 141 24.20 3.39 2.11
C ASP A 141 24.24 2.24 3.12
N LEU A 142 23.15 1.48 3.28
CA LEU A 142 23.05 0.35 4.21
C LEU A 142 23.74 -0.92 3.69
N PHE A 143 23.65 -1.21 2.40
CA PHE A 143 24.02 -2.53 1.85
C PHE A 143 25.13 -2.48 0.78
N GLY A 144 25.52 -1.29 0.35
CA GLY A 144 26.50 -1.08 -0.71
C GLY A 144 25.89 -1.12 -2.12
N LYS A 145 26.37 -0.23 -2.98
CA LYS A 145 25.84 -0.01 -4.34
C LYS A 145 25.85 -1.29 -5.19
N GLU A 146 26.98 -1.98 -5.25
CA GLU A 146 27.16 -3.18 -6.08
C GLU A 146 26.15 -4.27 -5.72
N ARG A 147 25.93 -4.49 -4.42
CA ARG A 147 24.95 -5.46 -3.94
C ARG A 147 23.54 -5.07 -4.32
N VAL A 148 23.15 -3.81 -4.09
CA VAL A 148 21.80 -3.31 -4.36
C VAL A 148 21.49 -3.40 -5.85
N GLU A 149 22.42 -2.96 -6.71
CA GLU A 149 22.25 -3.03 -8.16
C GLU A 149 22.11 -4.49 -8.64
N LYS A 150 22.96 -5.38 -8.12
CA LYS A 150 22.87 -6.80 -8.45
C LYS A 150 21.54 -7.42 -8.04
N GLU A 151 21.09 -7.20 -6.80
CA GLU A 151 19.84 -7.75 -6.29
C GLU A 151 18.62 -7.18 -7.04
N LEU A 152 18.65 -5.90 -7.42
CA LEU A 152 17.61 -5.29 -8.25
C LEU A 152 17.56 -5.94 -9.64
N GLU A 153 18.71 -6.12 -10.31
CA GLU A 153 18.75 -6.77 -11.63
C GLU A 153 18.35 -8.25 -11.55
N ASP A 154 18.78 -8.97 -10.53
CA ASP A 154 18.36 -10.35 -10.27
C ASP A 154 16.84 -10.43 -10.12
N PHE A 155 16.21 -9.49 -9.35
CA PHE A 155 14.77 -9.41 -9.23
C PHE A 155 14.08 -9.07 -10.57
N LEU A 156 14.59 -8.08 -11.32
CA LEU A 156 14.02 -7.68 -12.60
C LEU A 156 14.23 -8.71 -13.71
N SER A 157 15.07 -9.73 -13.50
CA SER A 157 15.25 -10.83 -14.45
C SER A 157 14.07 -11.80 -14.51
N PHE A 158 13.22 -11.86 -13.47
CA PHE A 158 12.07 -12.75 -13.42
C PHE A 158 11.02 -12.41 -14.48
N ASP A 159 10.29 -13.41 -14.94
CA ASP A 159 9.10 -13.22 -15.77
C ASP A 159 7.90 -12.95 -14.88
N PHE A 160 7.52 -11.68 -14.80
CA PHE A 160 6.40 -11.25 -13.97
C PHE A 160 5.06 -11.56 -14.65
N PHE A 161 4.11 -11.98 -13.84
CA PHE A 161 2.71 -12.17 -14.24
C PHE A 161 1.81 -11.24 -13.41
N PRO A 162 0.58 -10.96 -13.85
CA PRO A 162 -0.37 -10.14 -13.09
C PRO A 162 -0.62 -10.74 -11.72
N ARG A 163 -0.27 -10.00 -10.68
CA ARG A 163 -0.42 -10.39 -9.28
C ARG A 163 -0.66 -9.17 -8.42
N SER A 164 -1.31 -9.41 -7.32
CA SER A 164 -1.59 -8.41 -6.29
C SER A 164 -1.28 -8.97 -4.92
N GLY A 165 -0.99 -8.12 -3.98
CA GLY A 165 -0.71 -8.57 -2.63
C GLY A 165 -0.64 -7.43 -1.64
N GLY A 166 -0.56 -7.80 -0.38
CA GLY A 166 -0.57 -6.82 0.69
C GLY A 166 -0.23 -7.39 2.05
N GLY A 167 -0.38 -6.54 3.05
CA GLY A 167 -0.20 -6.88 4.44
C GLY A 167 -1.40 -6.49 5.28
N ILE A 168 -1.81 -7.39 6.15
CA ILE A 168 -2.88 -7.20 7.13
C ILE A 168 -2.26 -7.03 8.51
N GLY A 169 -2.48 -5.89 9.14
CA GLY A 169 -2.12 -5.67 10.53
C GLY A 169 -3.02 -6.51 11.45
N VAL A 170 -2.52 -7.65 11.92
CA VAL A 170 -3.34 -8.63 12.66
C VAL A 170 -4.00 -8.02 13.88
N GLN A 171 -3.25 -7.23 14.68
CA GLN A 171 -3.82 -6.58 15.87
C GLN A 171 -4.90 -5.55 15.51
N ARG A 172 -4.69 -4.76 14.44
CA ARG A 172 -5.68 -3.78 13.98
C ARG A 172 -6.96 -4.47 13.48
N LEU A 173 -6.79 -5.57 12.73
CA LEU A 173 -7.92 -6.38 12.28
C LEU A 173 -8.70 -6.97 13.47
N MET A 174 -8.01 -7.56 14.44
CA MET A 174 -8.67 -8.10 15.65
C MET A 174 -9.43 -7.03 16.44
N ASN A 175 -8.88 -5.82 16.53
CA ASN A 175 -9.54 -4.71 17.21
C ASN A 175 -10.78 -4.18 16.47
N ALA A 176 -10.86 -4.42 15.16
CA ALA A 176 -12.00 -4.02 14.33
C ALA A 176 -13.13 -5.06 14.28
N LEU A 177 -12.89 -6.28 14.75
CA LEU A 177 -13.91 -7.33 14.80
C LEU A 177 -15.02 -6.99 15.80
N PRO A 178 -16.29 -7.37 15.50
CA PRO A 178 -17.43 -7.14 16.37
C PRO A 178 -17.36 -7.93 17.69
#